data_ae143c21b5655dca61482b96de35fbdf
#
_entry.id   ae143c21b5655dca61482b96de35fbdf
#
_cell.length_a   1.000
_cell.length_b   1.000
_cell.length_c   1.000
_cell.angle_alpha   90.00
_cell.angle_beta   90.00
_cell.angle_gamma   90.00
#
_symmetry.space_group_name_H-M   'P 1'
#
loop_
_entity.id
_entity.type
_entity.pdbx_description
1 polymer ?
#
loop_
_entity_poly.entity_id
_entity_poly.type
_entity_poly.pdbx_seq_one_letter_code
_entity_poly.pdbx_strand_id
1 'polypeptide(L)'
;MEKNSQIRRRTCLGLLAAALIFGTFIPSTASAAPPDYRAIVASPDRSDTDRDLDKRRHPEQLLAFAGVKPGMKVLEIGAGRGYTAELLARVVGPQGVVYAQNTNPRTEFDERLKKPAMKNVMSVTRPFDDPAPPEAKNLDLITVILIYHDITYLPVDRVQMNRRFFDLLKPGGHLVIVDHSAKAGTGVSVAKTLHRIEEATLRQEVVAAGFKLSAEGNFLRDPGDSRAVPFREASDMVTDRFVLKFSKP
;
A
#
# COMPACT_ATOMS: atom_id res chain seq x y z
N MET A 1 -92.35 -10.71 50.00
CA MET A 1 -91.66 -11.66 49.07
C MET A 1 -90.63 -10.85 48.37
N GLU A 2 -89.46 -10.82 48.94
CA GLU A 2 -88.31 -9.99 48.48
C GLU A 2 -87.44 -10.80 47.52
N LYS A 3 -87.06 -10.20 46.43
CA LYS A 3 -86.02 -10.73 45.53
C LYS A 3 -84.78 -9.92 45.67
N ASN A 4 -83.76 -10.53 46.28
CA ASN A 4 -82.41 -10.02 46.34
C ASN A 4 -81.72 -10.07 45.00
N SER A 5 -81.21 -8.92 44.52
CA SER A 5 -80.35 -8.75 43.34
C SER A 5 -78.95 -8.56 43.76
N GLN A 6 -78.09 -9.56 43.50
CA GLN A 6 -76.67 -9.50 43.74
C GLN A 6 -75.97 -8.86 42.53
N ILE A 7 -75.38 -7.71 42.75
CA ILE A 7 -74.51 -7.00 41.80
C ILE A 7 -73.08 -7.56 41.87
N ARG A 8 -72.66 -8.26 40.82
CA ARG A 8 -71.29 -8.72 40.66
C ARG A 8 -70.42 -7.55 40.14
N ARG A 9 -69.50 -7.07 40.99
CA ARG A 9 -68.43 -6.14 40.55
C ARG A 9 -67.38 -6.93 39.76
N ARG A 10 -67.20 -6.58 38.47
CA ARG A 10 -66.06 -7.06 37.64
C ARG A 10 -64.89 -6.13 37.84
N THR A 11 -63.84 -6.64 38.44
CA THR A 11 -62.52 -5.97 38.56
C THR A 11 -61.81 -6.15 37.23
N CYS A 12 -61.61 -5.06 36.48
CA CYS A 12 -60.73 -5.06 35.31
C CYS A 12 -59.29 -4.92 35.77
N LEU A 13 -58.47 -5.96 35.63
CA LEU A 13 -57.04 -5.94 35.83
C LEU A 13 -56.41 -5.44 34.50
N GLY A 14 -55.95 -4.18 34.49
CA GLY A 14 -55.19 -3.63 33.38
C GLY A 14 -53.76 -4.13 33.39
N LEU A 15 -53.36 -4.93 32.37
CA LEU A 15 -51.93 -5.26 32.12
C LEU A 15 -51.27 -4.05 31.43
N LEU A 16 -50.36 -3.37 32.14
CA LEU A 16 -49.44 -2.46 31.51
C LEU A 16 -48.26 -3.28 30.91
N ALA A 17 -48.25 -3.37 29.58
CA ALA A 17 -47.09 -3.90 28.84
C ALA A 17 -46.02 -2.80 28.72
N ALA A 18 -44.95 -2.90 29.49
CA ALA A 18 -43.79 -2.03 29.32
C ALA A 18 -42.97 -2.52 28.12
N ALA A 19 -43.03 -1.81 27.01
CA ALA A 19 -42.16 -2.05 25.85
C ALA A 19 -40.74 -1.55 26.14
N LEU A 20 -39.84 -2.45 26.43
CA LEU A 20 -38.39 -2.19 26.49
C LEU A 20 -37.86 -1.97 25.07
N ILE A 21 -37.62 -0.71 24.69
CA ILE A 21 -36.93 -0.35 23.46
C ILE A 21 -35.44 -0.60 23.67
N PHE A 22 -34.91 -1.73 23.23
CA PHE A 22 -33.48 -1.95 23.10
C PHE A 22 -32.96 -1.10 21.91
N GLY A 23 -32.47 0.09 22.23
CA GLY A 23 -31.70 0.91 21.28
C GLY A 23 -30.42 0.18 20.92
N THR A 24 -30.32 -0.35 19.71
CA THR A 24 -29.06 -0.86 19.16
C THR A 24 -28.11 0.30 18.95
N PHE A 25 -27.12 0.42 19.87
CA PHE A 25 -26.02 1.35 19.71
C PHE A 25 -25.13 0.84 18.57
N ILE A 26 -25.31 1.35 17.35
CA ILE A 26 -24.40 1.11 16.24
C ILE A 26 -23.22 2.06 16.46
N PRO A 27 -22.02 1.56 16.81
CA PRO A 27 -20.87 2.44 16.94
C PRO A 27 -20.58 3.04 15.56
N SER A 28 -20.75 4.35 15.43
CA SER A 28 -20.31 5.10 14.25
C SER A 28 -18.79 4.97 14.17
N THR A 29 -18.29 4.20 13.20
CA THR A 29 -16.86 4.17 12.88
C THR A 29 -16.52 5.51 12.24
N ALA A 30 -16.19 6.49 13.08
CA ALA A 30 -15.62 7.74 12.58
C ALA A 30 -14.36 7.36 11.78
N SER A 31 -14.40 7.61 10.46
CA SER A 31 -13.20 7.47 9.62
C SER A 31 -12.16 8.43 10.17
N ALA A 32 -11.06 7.88 10.69
CA ALA A 32 -9.95 8.70 11.16
C ALA A 32 -9.47 9.61 10.01
N ALA A 33 -9.16 10.86 10.33
CA ALA A 33 -8.58 11.79 9.37
C ALA A 33 -7.30 11.17 8.74
N PRO A 34 -7.02 11.46 7.46
CA PRO A 34 -5.79 10.97 6.84
C PRO A 34 -4.56 11.45 7.63
N PRO A 35 -3.48 10.64 7.68
CA PRO A 35 -2.25 11.04 8.34
C PRO A 35 -1.67 12.33 7.75
N ASP A 36 -1.00 13.13 8.57
CA ASP A 36 -0.21 14.26 8.07
C ASP A 36 1.09 13.75 7.43
N TYR A 37 1.01 13.37 6.16
CA TYR A 37 2.16 12.88 5.41
C TYR A 37 3.27 13.92 5.31
N ARG A 38 2.93 15.22 5.26
CA ARG A 38 3.90 16.31 5.22
C ARG A 38 4.75 16.35 6.49
N ALA A 39 4.13 16.28 7.66
CA ALA A 39 4.84 16.21 8.93
C ALA A 39 5.74 14.96 9.02
N ILE A 40 5.28 13.83 8.50
CA ILE A 40 6.07 12.58 8.45
C ILE A 40 7.31 12.74 7.56
N VAL A 41 7.16 13.31 6.37
CA VAL A 41 8.27 13.58 5.44
C VAL A 41 9.23 14.62 6.02
N ALA A 42 8.71 15.61 6.74
CA ALA A 42 9.51 16.67 7.39
C ALA A 42 10.17 16.23 8.70
N SER A 43 10.01 14.97 9.15
CA SER A 43 10.56 14.50 10.43
C SER A 43 12.05 14.84 10.59
N PRO A 44 12.48 15.46 11.71
CA PRO A 44 13.82 16.03 11.84
C PRO A 44 14.94 14.97 11.87
N ASP A 45 14.63 13.75 12.24
CA ASP A 45 15.57 12.61 12.33
C ASP A 45 15.79 11.87 11.00
N ARG A 46 15.19 12.35 9.89
CA ARG A 46 15.47 11.85 8.54
C ARG A 46 16.80 12.42 8.03
N SER A 47 17.54 11.61 7.27
CA SER A 47 18.84 12.02 6.72
C SER A 47 18.71 13.05 5.60
N ASP A 48 19.74 13.88 5.40
CA ASP A 48 19.78 14.82 4.29
C ASP A 48 19.77 14.11 2.93
N THR A 49 20.41 12.95 2.81
CA THR A 49 20.35 12.10 1.61
C THR A 49 18.91 11.71 1.28
N ASP A 50 18.09 11.37 2.27
CA ASP A 50 16.67 11.06 2.04
C ASP A 50 15.88 12.30 1.64
N ARG A 51 16.20 13.49 2.21
CA ARG A 51 15.56 14.76 1.83
C ARG A 51 15.89 15.16 0.40
N ASP A 52 17.10 14.88 -0.07
CA ASP A 52 17.45 15.08 -1.48
C ASP A 52 16.70 14.12 -2.40
N LEU A 53 16.47 12.89 -1.97
CA LEU A 53 15.61 11.95 -2.71
C LEU A 53 14.13 12.42 -2.75
N ASP A 54 13.64 13.07 -1.68
CA ASP A 54 12.27 13.58 -1.63
C ASP A 54 11.95 14.51 -2.80
N LYS A 55 12.92 15.35 -3.22
CA LYS A 55 12.77 16.29 -4.34
C LYS A 55 12.38 15.60 -5.65
N ARG A 56 12.79 14.34 -5.82
CA ARG A 56 12.54 13.55 -7.03
C ARG A 56 11.45 12.49 -6.86
N ARG A 57 11.18 12.06 -5.63
CA ARG A 57 10.28 10.94 -5.33
C ARG A 57 8.90 11.35 -4.87
N HIS A 58 8.72 12.63 -4.53
CA HIS A 58 7.46 13.23 -4.10
C HIS A 58 6.74 12.36 -3.04
N PRO A 59 7.38 12.06 -1.90
CA PRO A 59 6.91 11.04 -0.96
C PRO A 59 5.56 11.39 -0.33
N GLU A 60 5.23 12.66 -0.10
CA GLU A 60 3.91 13.06 0.40
C GLU A 60 2.80 12.60 -0.54
N GLN A 61 2.97 12.88 -1.84
CA GLN A 61 2.00 12.51 -2.87
C GLN A 61 1.94 10.99 -3.05
N LEU A 62 3.08 10.29 -2.96
CA LEU A 62 3.12 8.83 -3.04
C LEU A 62 2.37 8.17 -1.88
N LEU A 63 2.62 8.61 -0.64
CA LEU A 63 1.95 8.08 0.55
C LEU A 63 0.44 8.35 0.52
N ALA A 64 0.04 9.56 0.10
CA ALA A 64 -1.36 9.93 -0.06
C ALA A 64 -2.05 9.09 -1.16
N PHE A 65 -1.40 8.94 -2.32
CA PHE A 65 -1.90 8.13 -3.42
C PHE A 65 -2.03 6.65 -3.02
N ALA A 66 -1.03 6.10 -2.36
CA ALA A 66 -1.07 4.73 -1.85
C ALA A 66 -2.18 4.56 -0.80
N GLY A 67 -2.54 5.63 -0.09
CA GLY A 67 -3.55 5.61 0.96
C GLY A 67 -3.06 4.90 2.22
N VAL A 68 -1.78 5.06 2.56
CA VAL A 68 -1.18 4.43 3.73
C VAL A 68 -1.80 4.99 5.00
N LYS A 69 -2.15 4.12 5.95
CA LYS A 69 -2.83 4.50 7.21
C LYS A 69 -2.18 3.83 8.41
N PRO A 70 -2.33 4.39 9.61
CA PRO A 70 -1.92 3.73 10.84
C PRO A 70 -2.52 2.32 10.96
N GLY A 71 -1.73 1.38 11.48
CA GLY A 71 -2.12 -0.01 11.71
C GLY A 71 -2.08 -0.91 10.49
N MET A 72 -1.76 -0.41 9.30
CA MET A 72 -1.68 -1.24 8.08
C MET A 72 -0.53 -2.25 8.14
N LYS A 73 -0.76 -3.40 7.46
CA LYS A 73 0.24 -4.41 7.12
C LYS A 73 0.69 -4.17 5.69
N VAL A 74 1.94 -3.82 5.50
CA VAL A 74 2.50 -3.43 4.20
C VAL A 74 3.66 -4.35 3.83
N LEU A 75 3.74 -4.75 2.56
CA LEU A 75 4.91 -5.40 1.98
C LEU A 75 5.54 -4.46 0.95
N GLU A 76 6.80 -4.12 1.14
CA GLU A 76 7.60 -3.40 0.15
C GLU A 76 8.50 -4.38 -0.59
N ILE A 77 8.38 -4.42 -1.90
CA ILE A 77 9.19 -5.25 -2.79
C ILE A 77 10.42 -4.48 -3.22
N GLY A 78 11.60 -5.07 -3.03
CA GLY A 78 12.85 -4.43 -3.39
C GLY A 78 13.14 -3.19 -2.56
N ALA A 79 13.05 -3.29 -1.23
CA ALA A 79 13.20 -2.16 -0.31
C ALA A 79 14.54 -1.41 -0.44
N GLY A 80 15.55 -2.06 -1.02
CA GLY A 80 16.87 -1.47 -1.25
C GLY A 80 17.53 -1.05 0.06
N ARG A 81 17.83 0.26 0.19
CA ARG A 81 18.39 0.86 1.41
C ARG A 81 17.32 1.33 2.40
N GLY A 82 16.02 1.05 2.14
CA GLY A 82 14.91 1.29 3.06
C GLY A 82 14.34 2.71 3.08
N TYR A 83 14.54 3.50 2.03
CA TYR A 83 13.96 4.84 1.94
C TYR A 83 12.43 4.81 2.07
N THR A 84 11.76 4.01 1.24
CA THR A 84 10.29 3.91 1.26
C THR A 84 9.82 3.13 2.50
N ALA A 85 10.55 2.08 2.90
CA ALA A 85 10.26 1.32 4.13
C ALA A 85 10.19 2.22 5.37
N GLU A 86 11.11 3.16 5.54
CA GLU A 86 11.10 4.11 6.66
C GLU A 86 9.87 5.02 6.63
N LEU A 87 9.51 5.55 5.47
CA LEU A 87 8.31 6.38 5.32
C LEU A 87 7.03 5.60 5.62
N LEU A 88 6.91 4.39 5.09
CA LEU A 88 5.80 3.49 5.36
C LEU A 88 5.72 3.17 6.86
N ALA A 89 6.85 2.82 7.50
CA ALA A 89 6.91 2.50 8.92
C ALA A 89 6.44 3.65 9.81
N ARG A 90 6.82 4.88 9.48
CA ARG A 90 6.39 6.09 10.20
C ARG A 90 4.87 6.30 10.11
N VAL A 91 4.28 6.05 8.92
CA VAL A 91 2.82 6.21 8.73
C VAL A 91 2.05 5.12 9.43
N VAL A 92 2.44 3.83 9.25
CA VAL A 92 1.66 2.72 9.84
C VAL A 92 1.80 2.65 11.35
N GLY A 93 2.87 3.23 11.90
CA GLY A 93 3.07 3.37 13.35
C GLY A 93 3.22 2.03 14.08
N PRO A 94 3.22 2.04 15.42
CA PRO A 94 3.57 0.86 16.22
C PRO A 94 2.54 -0.28 16.17
N GLN A 95 1.34 -0.02 15.67
CA GLN A 95 0.28 -1.04 15.52
C GLN A 95 0.26 -1.64 14.10
N GLY A 96 1.03 -1.07 13.17
CA GLY A 96 1.22 -1.61 11.83
C GLY A 96 2.55 -2.35 11.70
N VAL A 97 2.75 -2.98 10.55
CA VAL A 97 4.00 -3.66 10.23
C VAL A 97 4.37 -3.42 8.77
N VAL A 98 5.67 -3.24 8.51
CA VAL A 98 6.23 -3.19 7.16
C VAL A 98 7.16 -4.36 6.97
N TYR A 99 6.82 -5.27 6.07
CA TYR A 99 7.70 -6.32 5.58
C TYR A 99 8.54 -5.73 4.44
N ALA A 100 9.82 -5.50 4.69
CA ALA A 100 10.72 -4.88 3.72
C ALA A 100 11.57 -5.96 3.05
N GLN A 101 11.17 -6.34 1.82
CA GLN A 101 11.80 -7.43 1.09
C GLN A 101 13.02 -6.94 0.29
N ASN A 102 14.09 -7.69 0.38
CA ASN A 102 15.26 -7.65 -0.51
C ASN A 102 15.62 -9.07 -0.93
N THR A 103 16.24 -9.25 -2.08
CA THR A 103 16.71 -10.58 -2.51
C THR A 103 18.00 -11.00 -1.82
N ASN A 104 18.75 -10.02 -1.31
CA ASN A 104 20.02 -10.22 -0.59
C ASN A 104 20.09 -9.26 0.60
N PRO A 105 20.81 -9.61 1.68
CA PRO A 105 21.10 -8.68 2.77
C PRO A 105 21.82 -7.42 2.24
N ARG A 106 21.54 -6.28 2.90
CA ARG A 106 22.14 -4.98 2.56
C ARG A 106 22.60 -4.26 3.81
N THR A 107 23.88 -4.02 3.95
CA THR A 107 24.48 -3.36 5.12
C THR A 107 23.82 -2.00 5.41
N GLU A 108 23.55 -1.19 4.37
CA GLU A 108 22.93 0.12 4.56
C GLU A 108 21.48 0.02 5.06
N PHE A 109 20.78 -1.06 4.70
CA PHE A 109 19.43 -1.33 5.23
C PHE A 109 19.50 -1.79 6.69
N ASP A 110 20.45 -2.66 7.02
CA ASP A 110 20.66 -3.15 8.40
C ASP A 110 21.02 -1.99 9.35
N GLU A 111 21.85 -1.04 8.89
CA GLU A 111 22.13 0.19 9.66
C GLU A 111 20.88 1.06 9.83
N ARG A 112 20.04 1.18 8.78
CA ARG A 112 18.78 1.93 8.88
C ARG A 112 17.81 1.29 9.87
N LEU A 113 17.75 -0.03 9.95
CA LEU A 113 16.87 -0.76 10.90
C LEU A 113 17.16 -0.43 12.36
N LYS A 114 18.33 0.09 12.70
CA LYS A 114 18.68 0.53 14.06
C LYS A 114 17.95 1.81 14.50
N LYS A 115 17.37 2.57 13.56
CA LYS A 115 16.63 3.79 13.86
C LYS A 115 15.34 3.50 14.64
N PRO A 116 14.95 4.36 15.60
CA PRO A 116 13.69 4.21 16.34
C PRO A 116 12.45 4.13 15.44
N ALA A 117 12.46 4.84 14.30
CA ALA A 117 11.37 4.84 13.32
C ALA A 117 11.19 3.50 12.58
N MET A 118 12.15 2.59 12.68
CA MET A 118 12.14 1.30 11.97
C MET A 118 11.72 0.11 12.85
N LYS A 119 11.30 0.35 14.10
CA LYS A 119 10.98 -0.73 15.08
C LYS A 119 9.86 -1.67 14.63
N ASN A 120 8.98 -1.22 13.75
CA ASN A 120 7.89 -1.98 13.16
C ASN A 120 8.18 -2.47 11.74
N VAL A 121 9.47 -2.45 11.34
CA VAL A 121 9.94 -3.00 10.06
C VAL A 121 10.54 -4.38 10.28
N MET A 122 10.08 -5.34 9.50
CA MET A 122 10.64 -6.69 9.43
C MET A 122 11.47 -6.81 8.15
N SER A 123 12.78 -7.04 8.30
CA SER A 123 13.66 -7.35 7.17
C SER A 123 13.33 -8.73 6.63
N VAL A 124 13.12 -8.82 5.32
CA VAL A 124 12.76 -10.06 4.63
C VAL A 124 13.74 -10.32 3.49
N THR A 125 14.56 -11.36 3.60
CA THR A 125 15.47 -11.79 2.52
C THR A 125 14.85 -12.98 1.81
N ARG A 126 14.19 -12.74 0.66
CA ARG A 126 13.46 -13.74 -0.13
C ARG A 126 13.48 -13.38 -1.62
N PRO A 127 13.27 -14.35 -2.55
CA PRO A 127 13.15 -14.06 -3.98
C PRO A 127 11.89 -13.25 -4.30
N PHE A 128 11.85 -12.61 -5.47
CA PHE A 128 10.72 -11.76 -5.88
C PHE A 128 9.43 -12.55 -6.14
N ASP A 129 9.51 -13.78 -6.57
CA ASP A 129 8.36 -14.67 -6.85
C ASP A 129 7.78 -15.35 -5.61
N ASP A 130 8.48 -15.28 -4.46
CA ASP A 130 7.95 -15.63 -3.13
C ASP A 130 8.46 -14.65 -2.07
N PRO A 131 8.01 -13.37 -2.11
CA PRO A 131 8.65 -12.26 -1.41
C PRO A 131 8.30 -12.14 0.07
N ALA A 132 7.36 -12.93 0.57
CA ALA A 132 6.78 -12.72 1.88
C ALA A 132 6.96 -13.94 2.81
N PRO A 133 7.24 -13.73 4.10
CA PRO A 133 7.28 -14.80 5.07
C PRO A 133 5.85 -15.33 5.35
N PRO A 134 5.70 -16.53 5.91
CA PRO A 134 4.39 -17.18 6.10
C PRO A 134 3.37 -16.37 6.92
N GLU A 135 3.86 -15.53 7.85
CA GLU A 135 3.03 -14.65 8.69
C GLU A 135 2.50 -13.42 7.95
N ALA A 136 3.11 -13.03 6.84
CA ALA A 136 2.66 -11.91 6.02
C ALA A 136 1.43 -12.30 5.19
N LYS A 137 0.26 -12.23 5.82
CA LYS A 137 -1.04 -12.59 5.22
C LYS A 137 -2.03 -11.44 5.38
N ASN A 138 -3.00 -11.39 4.47
CA ASN A 138 -4.06 -10.37 4.49
C ASN A 138 -3.47 -8.96 4.55
N LEU A 139 -2.51 -8.69 3.66
CA LEU A 139 -1.85 -7.40 3.58
C LEU A 139 -2.85 -6.33 3.10
N ASP A 140 -2.70 -5.12 3.62
CA ASP A 140 -3.46 -3.96 3.19
C ASP A 140 -2.89 -3.36 1.90
N LEU A 141 -1.56 -3.40 1.78
CA LEU A 141 -0.84 -2.74 0.72
C LEU A 141 0.42 -3.52 0.35
N ILE A 142 0.69 -3.61 -0.95
CA ILE A 142 2.01 -3.99 -1.49
C ILE A 142 2.52 -2.81 -2.30
N THR A 143 3.80 -2.46 -2.14
CA THR A 143 4.47 -1.42 -2.92
C THR A 143 5.63 -2.00 -3.73
N VAL A 144 5.74 -1.60 -5.00
CA VAL A 144 6.84 -1.95 -5.92
C VAL A 144 7.35 -0.64 -6.52
N ILE A 145 8.42 -0.10 -5.93
CA ILE A 145 8.86 1.26 -6.25
C ILE A 145 10.22 1.24 -6.97
N LEU A 146 10.20 1.54 -8.26
CA LEU A 146 11.38 1.67 -9.12
C LEU A 146 12.25 0.40 -9.17
N ILE A 147 11.60 -0.76 -9.26
CA ILE A 147 12.29 -2.06 -9.27
C ILE A 147 11.66 -3.06 -10.27
N TYR A 148 10.40 -2.87 -10.70
CA TYR A 148 9.73 -3.84 -11.55
C TYR A 148 10.47 -4.02 -12.89
N HIS A 149 10.97 -2.93 -13.49
CA HIS A 149 11.79 -3.00 -14.71
C HIS A 149 13.03 -3.88 -14.51
N ASP A 150 13.70 -3.82 -13.36
CA ASP A 150 14.88 -4.66 -13.08
C ASP A 150 14.49 -6.14 -12.96
N ILE A 151 13.32 -6.45 -12.39
CA ILE A 151 12.84 -7.83 -12.27
C ILE A 151 12.63 -8.48 -13.66
N THR A 152 12.33 -7.69 -14.69
CA THR A 152 12.00 -8.23 -16.03
C THR A 152 13.15 -8.97 -16.72
N TYR A 153 14.39 -8.66 -16.38
CA TYR A 153 15.59 -9.34 -16.94
C TYR A 153 16.29 -10.28 -15.96
N LEU A 154 15.70 -10.49 -14.78
CA LEU A 154 16.13 -11.50 -13.82
C LEU A 154 15.43 -12.84 -14.09
N PRO A 155 15.98 -13.96 -13.60
CA PRO A 155 15.36 -15.28 -13.71
C PRO A 155 14.18 -15.42 -12.72
N VAL A 156 13.14 -14.59 -12.91
CA VAL A 156 11.95 -14.51 -12.08
C VAL A 156 10.72 -14.80 -12.94
N ASP A 157 9.87 -15.71 -12.49
CA ASP A 157 8.55 -15.90 -13.08
C ASP A 157 7.61 -14.77 -12.64
N ARG A 158 7.45 -13.75 -13.51
CA ARG A 158 6.60 -12.59 -13.21
C ARG A 158 5.11 -12.92 -13.16
N VAL A 159 4.67 -13.98 -13.83
CA VAL A 159 3.28 -14.46 -13.73
C VAL A 159 3.03 -14.98 -12.33
N GLN A 160 3.91 -15.85 -11.84
CA GLN A 160 3.85 -16.36 -10.47
C GLN A 160 4.01 -15.23 -9.45
N MET A 161 4.96 -14.30 -9.66
CA MET A 161 5.19 -13.16 -8.79
C MET A 161 3.93 -12.30 -8.62
N ASN A 162 3.31 -11.87 -9.72
CA ASN A 162 2.10 -11.05 -9.67
C ASN A 162 0.93 -11.81 -9.05
N ARG A 163 0.81 -13.11 -9.32
CA ARG A 163 -0.18 -13.96 -8.66
C ARG A 163 0.06 -14.05 -7.16
N ARG A 164 1.31 -14.19 -6.74
CA ARG A 164 1.68 -14.19 -5.32
C ARG A 164 1.33 -12.87 -4.64
N PHE A 165 1.56 -11.72 -5.28
CA PHE A 165 1.11 -10.42 -4.77
C PHE A 165 -0.41 -10.39 -4.57
N PHE A 166 -1.15 -10.90 -5.54
CA PHE A 166 -2.60 -11.00 -5.44
C PHE A 166 -3.04 -11.85 -4.25
N ASP A 167 -2.43 -13.01 -4.04
CA ASP A 167 -2.80 -13.94 -2.97
C ASP A 167 -2.48 -13.37 -1.58
N LEU A 168 -1.38 -12.63 -1.43
CA LEU A 168 -0.95 -12.02 -0.17
C LEU A 168 -1.87 -10.89 0.31
N LEU A 169 -2.53 -10.18 -0.61
CA LEU A 169 -3.43 -9.09 -0.26
C LEU A 169 -4.78 -9.61 0.25
N LYS A 170 -5.38 -8.89 1.19
CA LYS A 170 -6.79 -9.08 1.55
C LYS A 170 -7.72 -8.61 0.42
N PRO A 171 -8.98 -9.05 0.35
CA PRO A 171 -10.00 -8.41 -0.50
C PRO A 171 -10.04 -6.89 -0.23
N GLY A 172 -10.08 -6.08 -1.27
CA GLY A 172 -9.97 -4.63 -1.18
C GLY A 172 -8.58 -4.08 -0.87
N GLY A 173 -7.56 -4.94 -0.71
CA GLY A 173 -6.16 -4.52 -0.59
C GLY A 173 -5.61 -3.97 -1.90
N HIS A 174 -4.51 -3.22 -1.81
CA HIS A 174 -3.95 -2.51 -2.95
C HIS A 174 -2.52 -2.93 -3.29
N LEU A 175 -2.21 -2.91 -4.58
CA LEU A 175 -0.86 -2.96 -5.13
C LEU A 175 -0.54 -1.61 -5.76
N VAL A 176 0.51 -0.92 -5.30
CA VAL A 176 0.98 0.34 -5.87
C VAL A 176 2.33 0.13 -6.53
N ILE A 177 2.42 0.49 -7.80
CA ILE A 177 3.64 0.36 -8.59
C ILE A 177 4.02 1.73 -9.15
N VAL A 178 5.29 2.09 -8.96
CA VAL A 178 5.93 3.24 -9.58
C VAL A 178 7.10 2.74 -10.38
N ASP A 179 7.19 3.13 -11.66
CA ASP A 179 8.37 2.79 -12.45
C ASP A 179 8.69 3.79 -13.54
N HIS A 180 9.92 3.71 -14.08
CA HIS A 180 10.40 4.54 -15.17
C HIS A 180 9.73 4.16 -16.47
N SER A 181 9.09 5.12 -17.14
CA SER A 181 8.39 4.92 -18.40
C SER A 181 9.36 4.66 -19.55
N ALA A 182 9.15 3.60 -20.32
CA ALA A 182 9.75 3.39 -21.62
C ALA A 182 8.86 3.94 -22.74
N LYS A 183 9.38 3.99 -23.97
CA LYS A 183 8.58 4.34 -25.17
C LYS A 183 7.55 3.25 -25.44
N ALA A 184 6.41 3.65 -26.00
CA ALA A 184 5.37 2.71 -26.43
C ALA A 184 5.94 1.72 -27.48
N GLY A 185 5.51 0.45 -27.36
CA GLY A 185 5.93 -0.64 -28.24
C GLY A 185 7.28 -1.28 -27.86
N THR A 186 7.95 -0.82 -26.81
CA THR A 186 9.23 -1.41 -26.39
C THR A 186 9.09 -2.59 -25.41
N GLY A 187 7.92 -2.73 -24.78
CA GLY A 187 7.69 -3.79 -23.83
C GLY A 187 8.72 -3.78 -22.69
N VAL A 188 9.45 -4.89 -22.55
CA VAL A 188 10.56 -5.06 -21.60
C VAL A 188 11.94 -5.00 -22.26
N SER A 189 12.03 -4.82 -23.58
CA SER A 189 13.28 -4.98 -24.33
C SER A 189 14.39 -4.00 -23.92
N VAL A 190 14.01 -2.83 -23.37
CA VAL A 190 14.94 -1.77 -22.93
C VAL A 190 15.20 -1.78 -21.41
N ALA A 191 14.59 -2.72 -20.69
CA ALA A 191 14.66 -2.71 -19.22
C ALA A 191 16.10 -2.84 -18.70
N LYS A 192 16.89 -3.75 -19.28
CA LYS A 192 18.29 -3.98 -18.88
C LYS A 192 19.22 -2.83 -19.27
N THR A 193 18.91 -2.11 -20.35
CA THR A 193 19.80 -1.07 -20.90
C THR A 193 19.42 0.32 -20.42
N LEU A 194 18.12 0.65 -20.41
CA LEU A 194 17.64 1.97 -20.04
C LEU A 194 17.06 2.03 -18.62
N HIS A 195 16.89 0.89 -17.93
CA HIS A 195 16.15 0.78 -16.67
C HIS A 195 14.76 1.40 -16.76
N ARG A 196 14.01 1.01 -17.79
CA ARG A 196 12.65 1.48 -18.07
C ARG A 196 11.78 0.33 -18.53
N ILE A 197 10.49 0.42 -18.27
CA ILE A 197 9.49 -0.55 -18.74
C ILE A 197 8.33 0.19 -19.40
N GLU A 198 7.76 -0.40 -20.44
CA GLU A 198 6.52 0.13 -21.02
C GLU A 198 5.35 -0.06 -20.05
N GLU A 199 4.66 1.04 -19.77
CA GLU A 199 3.54 1.05 -18.83
C GLU A 199 2.43 0.06 -19.24
N ALA A 200 2.11 -0.03 -20.54
CA ALA A 200 1.08 -0.94 -21.04
C ALA A 200 1.42 -2.41 -20.75
N THR A 201 2.68 -2.78 -20.92
CA THR A 201 3.16 -4.15 -20.62
C THR A 201 3.00 -4.49 -19.15
N LEU A 202 3.42 -3.58 -18.24
CA LEU A 202 3.25 -3.78 -16.81
C LEU A 202 1.76 -3.89 -16.42
N ARG A 203 0.90 -3.02 -16.97
CA ARG A 203 -0.54 -3.07 -16.72
C ARG A 203 -1.13 -4.43 -17.13
N GLN A 204 -0.76 -4.94 -18.29
CA GLN A 204 -1.24 -6.24 -18.78
C GLN A 204 -0.83 -7.39 -17.85
N GLU A 205 0.45 -7.43 -17.43
CA GLU A 205 0.96 -8.47 -16.53
C GLU A 205 0.22 -8.46 -15.16
N VAL A 206 -0.01 -7.29 -14.59
CA VAL A 206 -0.68 -7.15 -13.29
C VAL A 206 -2.18 -7.48 -13.39
N VAL A 207 -2.85 -7.00 -14.44
CA VAL A 207 -4.28 -7.32 -14.66
C VAL A 207 -4.49 -8.81 -14.93
N ALA A 208 -3.58 -9.46 -15.64
CA ALA A 208 -3.63 -10.90 -15.89
C ALA A 208 -3.56 -11.74 -14.59
N ALA A 209 -2.96 -11.22 -13.52
CA ALA A 209 -2.96 -11.85 -12.20
C ALA A 209 -4.29 -11.69 -11.42
N GLY A 210 -5.28 -10.96 -11.96
CA GLY A 210 -6.60 -10.77 -11.37
C GLY A 210 -6.85 -9.39 -10.75
N PHE A 211 -5.87 -8.51 -10.76
CA PHE A 211 -6.02 -7.15 -10.27
C PHE A 211 -6.89 -6.27 -11.17
N LYS A 212 -7.51 -5.24 -10.58
CA LYS A 212 -8.17 -4.16 -11.31
C LYS A 212 -7.42 -2.85 -11.11
N LEU A 213 -7.10 -2.15 -12.19
CA LEU A 213 -6.57 -0.79 -12.09
C LEU A 213 -7.64 0.11 -11.43
N SER A 214 -7.28 0.75 -10.33
CA SER A 214 -8.19 1.57 -9.52
C SER A 214 -7.85 3.05 -9.54
N ALA A 215 -6.61 3.43 -9.77
CA ALA A 215 -6.19 4.82 -9.90
C ALA A 215 -4.85 4.95 -10.63
N GLU A 216 -4.61 6.15 -11.19
CA GLU A 216 -3.36 6.56 -11.82
C GLU A 216 -2.92 7.90 -11.23
N GLY A 217 -1.62 8.02 -10.90
CA GLY A 217 -1.02 9.25 -10.43
C GLY A 217 -0.18 9.90 -11.54
N ASN A 218 -0.24 11.22 -11.64
CA ASN A 218 0.51 11.99 -12.62
C ASN A 218 1.63 12.86 -12.01
N PHE A 219 1.80 12.81 -10.70
CA PHE A 219 2.73 13.67 -9.96
C PHE A 219 4.22 13.33 -10.17
N LEU A 220 4.53 12.22 -10.88
CA LEU A 220 5.87 11.83 -11.29
C LEU A 220 6.02 11.81 -12.83
N ARG A 221 5.05 12.34 -13.56
CA ARG A 221 5.16 12.47 -15.01
C ARG A 221 6.09 13.61 -15.39
N ASP A 222 6.92 13.35 -16.37
CA ASP A 222 7.80 14.33 -17.01
C ASP A 222 7.64 14.26 -18.54
N PRO A 223 6.82 15.14 -19.15
CA PRO A 223 6.66 15.18 -20.58
C PRO A 223 7.94 15.54 -21.35
N GLY A 224 8.92 16.15 -20.69
CA GLY A 224 10.21 16.52 -21.27
C GLY A 224 11.18 15.34 -21.38
N ASP A 225 10.94 14.23 -20.70
CA ASP A 225 11.80 13.06 -20.75
C ASP A 225 11.68 12.35 -22.12
N SER A 226 12.78 12.28 -22.86
CA SER A 226 12.85 11.60 -24.15
C SER A 226 12.60 10.09 -24.08
N ARG A 227 12.75 9.49 -22.89
CA ARG A 227 12.71 8.05 -22.61
C ARG A 227 13.70 7.23 -23.47
N ALA A 228 14.76 7.89 -23.96
CA ALA A 228 15.74 7.29 -24.87
C ALA A 228 17.08 7.01 -24.20
N VAL A 229 17.30 7.52 -23.00
CA VAL A 229 18.54 7.36 -22.23
C VAL A 229 18.27 6.63 -20.92
N PRO A 230 19.28 5.94 -20.35
CA PRO A 230 19.19 5.36 -19.01
C PRO A 230 18.80 6.43 -17.96
N PHE A 231 18.02 6.06 -16.96
CA PHE A 231 17.55 7.04 -15.96
C PHE A 231 18.71 7.77 -15.25
N ARG A 232 19.87 7.13 -15.13
CA ARG A 232 21.08 7.70 -14.50
C ARG A 232 21.76 8.77 -15.34
N GLU A 233 21.49 8.79 -16.64
CA GLU A 233 22.03 9.76 -17.61
C GLU A 233 21.02 10.88 -17.92
N ALA A 234 19.77 10.76 -17.41
CA ALA A 234 18.78 11.81 -17.53
C ALA A 234 19.23 13.04 -16.71
N SER A 235 18.92 14.24 -17.22
CA SER A 235 19.22 15.50 -16.53
C SER A 235 18.65 15.45 -15.10
N ASP A 236 19.52 15.74 -14.13
CA ASP A 236 19.19 15.71 -12.69
C ASP A 236 18.56 14.39 -12.20
N MET A 237 18.72 13.30 -12.98
CA MET A 237 18.03 12.01 -12.76
C MET A 237 16.50 12.13 -12.67
N VAL A 238 15.93 13.17 -13.27
CA VAL A 238 14.48 13.33 -13.43
C VAL A 238 14.06 12.57 -14.67
N THR A 239 13.05 11.73 -14.54
CA THR A 239 12.53 10.86 -15.62
C THR A 239 11.03 10.81 -15.55
N ASP A 240 10.38 10.58 -16.69
CA ASP A 240 8.96 10.24 -16.70
C ASP A 240 8.72 8.91 -15.99
N ARG A 241 7.82 8.93 -15.01
CA ARG A 241 7.43 7.75 -14.24
C ARG A 241 5.92 7.65 -14.16
N PHE A 242 5.43 6.46 -14.39
CA PHE A 242 4.03 6.16 -14.11
C PHE A 242 3.85 5.75 -12.65
N VAL A 243 2.67 6.05 -12.12
CA VAL A 243 2.23 5.67 -10.78
C VAL A 243 0.88 5.01 -10.90
N LEU A 244 0.82 3.72 -10.61
CA LEU A 244 -0.38 2.91 -10.80
C LEU A 244 -0.82 2.29 -9.48
N LYS A 245 -2.11 2.32 -9.24
CA LYS A 245 -2.74 1.66 -8.10
C LYS A 245 -3.74 0.63 -8.59
N PHE A 246 -3.54 -0.60 -8.17
CA PHE A 246 -4.44 -1.70 -8.47
C PHE A 246 -5.13 -2.17 -7.18
N SER A 247 -6.34 -2.70 -7.32
CA SER A 247 -7.07 -3.31 -6.22
C SER A 247 -7.27 -4.80 -6.45
N LYS A 248 -7.22 -5.57 -5.37
CA LYS A 248 -7.76 -6.93 -5.33
C LYS A 248 -9.28 -6.81 -5.12
N PRO A 249 -10.12 -7.32 -6.02
CA PRO A 249 -11.59 -7.33 -5.87
C PRO A 249 -12.05 -8.01 -4.59
#